data_6a95fdd819d883e8885f95b80ed190e7
#
_entry.id   6a95fdd819d883e8885f95b80ed190e7
#
_cell.length_a   1.000
_cell.length_b   1.000
_cell.length_c   1.000
_cell.angle_alpha   90.00
_cell.angle_beta   90.00
_cell.angle_gamma   90.00
#
_symmetry.space_group_name_H-M   'P 1'
#
loop_
_entity.id
_entity.type
_entity.pdbx_description
1 polymer ?
#
loop_
_entity_poly.entity_id
_entity_poly.type
_entity_poly.pdbx_seq_one_letter_code
_entity_poly.pdbx_strand_id
1 'polypeptide(L)'
;GYNCDEKVNAIGREFPSPYNPVGPTITGIIDCREGHANPLDGFVIEEGAVPKAFALLFQTMLDLMPGKVAPKDLGLVDQVNHVLAKAGSRFLGPYFSKGAVERTQVYLIMSHDSNQAILTLKNDKPTLKFLGVGRSEHVEFLNDVLTRATEAVGGTFINSPFYAALGQQQITVHPIGGACISSDGTGINGSTNHFGEVLIGDGTETHSGLVVTDGAAVPRSLGVNPFATITALAERSVEHMAEKMGVCIDYETQNGL
;
A
#
# COMPACT_ATOMS: atom_id res chain seq x y z
N GLY A 1 0.02 9.17 9.34
CA GLY A 1 0.90 8.22 10.02
C GLY A 1 0.39 7.87 11.38
N TYR A 2 0.33 6.60 11.63
CA TYR A 2 -0.01 6.08 12.87
C TYR A 2 0.96 5.09 13.27
N ASN A 3 1.31 5.26 14.21
CA ASN A 3 1.88 5.12 15.12
C ASN A 3 2.23 3.78 15.59
N CYS A 4 3.40 3.48 15.49
CA CYS A 4 4.00 2.36 16.14
C CYS A 4 4.54 2.73 17.54
N ASP A 5 4.17 3.87 18.04
CA ASP A 5 4.50 4.25 19.41
C ASP A 5 3.57 3.51 20.36
N GLU A 6 4.13 2.73 21.28
CA GLU A 6 3.39 1.97 22.28
C GLU A 6 2.41 2.84 23.07
N LYS A 7 2.74 4.08 23.32
CA LYS A 7 1.90 5.02 24.07
C LYS A 7 0.64 5.43 23.33
N VAL A 8 0.70 5.44 22.01
CA VAL A 8 -0.47 5.78 21.19
C VAL A 8 -1.32 4.54 20.92
N ASN A 9 -0.72 3.36 20.91
CA ASN A 9 -1.39 2.15 20.54
C ASN A 9 -2.26 1.53 21.61
N ALA A 10 -1.78 1.43 22.83
CA ALA A 10 -2.37 0.56 23.80
C ALA A 10 -3.79 0.95 24.20
N ILE A 11 -4.08 2.21 24.42
CA ILE A 11 -5.40 2.65 24.92
C ILE A 11 -5.92 3.88 24.19
N GLY A 12 -5.11 4.48 23.33
CA GLY A 12 -5.43 5.68 22.60
C GLY A 12 -5.73 6.90 23.44
N ARG A 13 -5.17 6.95 24.59
CA ARG A 13 -5.32 8.09 25.49
C ARG A 13 -4.27 9.16 25.29
N GLU A 14 -3.12 8.78 24.73
CA GLU A 14 -2.04 9.72 24.43
C GLU A 14 -2.02 10.00 22.92
N PHE A 15 -2.05 11.28 22.58
CA PHE A 15 -1.89 11.72 21.22
C PHE A 15 -0.43 12.13 20.98
N PRO A 16 0.06 11.99 19.75
CA PRO A 16 1.36 12.54 19.41
C PRO A 16 1.40 14.03 19.76
N SER A 17 2.45 14.43 20.43
CA SER A 17 2.72 15.82 20.74
C SER A 17 3.97 16.26 19.98
N PRO A 18 4.23 17.58 19.86
CA PRO A 18 5.49 18.07 19.29
C PRO A 18 6.74 17.51 19.98
N TYR A 19 6.58 17.09 21.24
CA TYR A 19 7.68 16.53 22.04
C TYR A 19 7.77 15.01 21.98
N ASN A 20 6.76 14.34 21.43
CA ASN A 20 6.72 12.89 21.26
C ASN A 20 5.95 12.58 19.95
N PRO A 21 6.51 12.96 18.80
CA PRO A 21 5.84 12.76 17.51
C PRO A 21 5.71 11.26 17.22
N VAL A 22 4.71 10.92 16.42
CA VAL A 22 4.61 9.58 15.82
C VAL A 22 5.85 9.35 14.95
N GLY A 23 6.51 8.24 15.17
CA GLY A 23 7.62 7.81 14.35
C GLY A 23 7.19 7.41 12.92
N PRO A 24 8.14 6.98 12.09
CA PRO A 24 7.84 6.48 10.76
C PRO A 24 6.92 5.25 10.84
N THR A 25 6.01 5.12 9.87
CA THR A 25 5.05 4.02 9.82
C THR A 25 5.61 2.72 9.26
N ILE A 26 6.73 2.81 8.56
CA ILE A 26 7.47 1.69 7.98
C ILE A 26 8.89 1.79 8.49
N THR A 27 9.28 0.88 9.38
CA THR A 27 10.60 0.88 10.02
C THR A 27 11.43 -0.34 9.65
N GLY A 28 10.79 -1.39 9.12
CA GLY A 28 11.42 -2.61 8.64
C GLY A 28 11.11 -2.88 7.17
N ILE A 29 12.15 -3.20 6.41
CA ILE A 29 12.07 -3.53 4.98
C ILE A 29 12.87 -4.80 4.72
N ILE A 30 12.31 -5.71 3.92
CA ILE A 30 13.00 -6.84 3.30
C ILE A 30 12.99 -6.62 1.80
N ASP A 31 14.15 -6.32 1.23
CA ASP A 31 14.31 -6.08 -0.20
C ASP A 31 14.63 -7.38 -0.92
N CYS A 32 13.71 -7.81 -1.76
CA CYS A 32 13.81 -9.01 -2.59
C CYS A 32 13.74 -8.67 -4.09
N ARG A 33 14.29 -7.53 -4.51
CA ARG A 33 14.25 -7.10 -5.93
C ARG A 33 15.36 -7.72 -6.76
N GLU A 34 16.46 -8.11 -6.15
CA GLU A 34 17.61 -8.67 -6.83
C GLU A 34 17.50 -10.19 -6.98
N GLY A 35 18.27 -10.75 -7.92
CA GLY A 35 18.38 -12.19 -8.12
C GLY A 35 17.27 -12.83 -8.95
N HIS A 36 16.34 -12.07 -9.49
CA HIS A 36 15.27 -12.56 -10.38
C HIS A 36 15.69 -12.47 -11.86
N ALA A 37 15.40 -13.54 -12.63
CA ALA A 37 15.63 -13.53 -14.08
C ALA A 37 14.76 -12.47 -14.79
N ASN A 38 13.54 -12.26 -14.31
CA ASN A 38 12.65 -11.20 -14.74
C ASN A 38 12.56 -10.14 -13.64
N PRO A 39 12.96 -8.89 -13.90
CA PRO A 39 12.88 -7.80 -12.91
C PRO A 39 11.47 -7.57 -12.35
N LEU A 40 10.43 -7.96 -13.10
CA LEU A 40 9.04 -7.86 -12.65
C LEU A 40 8.65 -8.88 -11.57
N ASP A 41 9.52 -9.83 -11.26
CA ASP A 41 9.32 -10.79 -10.18
C ASP A 41 9.91 -10.29 -8.86
N GLY A 42 10.66 -9.19 -8.89
CA GLY A 42 11.17 -8.51 -7.71
C GLY A 42 10.06 -7.91 -6.86
N PHE A 43 10.26 -7.88 -5.54
CA PHE A 43 9.31 -7.35 -4.58
C PHE A 43 10.00 -6.81 -3.33
N VAL A 44 9.27 -6.01 -2.56
CA VAL A 44 9.68 -5.52 -1.25
C VAL A 44 8.62 -5.88 -0.24
N ILE A 45 9.01 -6.40 0.92
CA ILE A 45 8.12 -6.64 2.06
C ILE A 45 8.40 -5.58 3.11
N GLU A 46 7.37 -4.92 3.56
CA GLU A 46 7.43 -3.85 4.55
C GLU A 46 6.51 -4.15 5.72
N GLU A 47 6.84 -3.63 6.89
CA GLU A 47 5.89 -3.63 7.98
C GLU A 47 4.79 -2.59 7.73
N GLY A 48 3.56 -2.93 8.08
CA GLY A 48 2.40 -2.04 7.96
C GLY A 48 1.85 -1.67 9.32
N ALA A 49 1.45 -0.41 9.48
CA ALA A 49 0.73 0.05 10.64
C ALA A 49 -0.78 0.08 10.38
N VAL A 50 -1.57 -0.37 11.34
CA VAL A 50 -3.02 -0.26 11.29
C VAL A 50 -3.47 0.98 12.05
N PRO A 51 -4.17 1.92 11.39
CA PRO A 51 -4.75 3.06 12.09
C PRO A 51 -5.66 2.60 13.22
N LYS A 52 -5.51 3.21 14.39
CA LYS A 52 -6.25 2.85 15.58
C LYS A 52 -7.76 2.85 15.39
N ALA A 53 -8.29 3.75 14.56
CA ALA A 53 -9.71 3.79 14.21
C ALA A 53 -10.21 2.48 13.60
N PHE A 54 -9.34 1.69 12.98
CA PHE A 54 -9.66 0.39 12.39
C PHE A 54 -9.39 -0.80 13.31
N ALA A 55 -8.92 -0.60 14.53
CA ALA A 55 -8.52 -1.69 15.43
C ALA A 55 -9.67 -2.68 15.70
N LEU A 56 -10.90 -2.19 15.90
CA LEU A 56 -12.08 -3.06 16.11
C LEU A 56 -12.44 -3.88 14.86
N LEU A 57 -12.40 -3.25 13.68
CA LEU A 57 -12.61 -3.93 12.42
C LEU A 57 -11.52 -4.99 12.19
N PHE A 58 -10.28 -4.64 12.48
CA PHE A 58 -9.13 -5.53 12.34
C PHE A 58 -9.23 -6.74 13.29
N GLN A 59 -9.63 -6.52 14.54
CA GLN A 59 -9.90 -7.62 15.47
C GLN A 59 -10.99 -8.56 14.93
N THR A 60 -12.09 -8.01 14.43
CA THR A 60 -13.19 -8.80 13.86
C THR A 60 -12.71 -9.63 12.66
N MET A 61 -11.86 -9.06 11.81
CA MET A 61 -11.26 -9.78 10.69
C MET A 61 -10.38 -10.93 11.18
N LEU A 62 -9.52 -10.70 12.17
CA LEU A 62 -8.66 -11.76 12.74
C LEU A 62 -9.48 -12.90 13.39
N ASP A 63 -10.62 -12.57 14.02
CA ASP A 63 -11.50 -13.56 14.64
C ASP A 63 -12.24 -14.46 13.61
N LEU A 64 -12.53 -13.91 12.43
CA LEU A 64 -13.27 -14.60 11.37
C LEU A 64 -12.39 -15.40 10.44
N MET A 65 -11.11 -15.09 10.35
CA MET A 65 -10.20 -15.71 9.38
C MET A 65 -9.52 -16.95 9.97
N PRO A 66 -9.53 -18.09 9.26
CA PRO A 66 -8.74 -19.24 9.66
C PRO A 66 -7.26 -18.94 9.43
N GLY A 67 -6.46 -18.96 10.51
CA GLY A 67 -5.00 -18.94 10.39
C GLY A 67 -4.48 -20.21 9.71
N LYS A 68 -3.49 -20.09 8.83
CA LYS A 68 -2.72 -21.21 8.35
C LYS A 68 -1.66 -21.59 9.39
N VAL A 69 -1.93 -22.70 10.06
CA VAL A 69 -1.00 -23.44 10.92
C VAL A 69 -0.46 -22.69 12.14
N ALA A 70 -0.94 -23.10 13.32
CA ALA A 70 -0.15 -22.93 14.54
C ALA A 70 1.04 -23.92 14.49
N PRO A 71 2.24 -23.55 14.97
CA PRO A 71 3.35 -24.49 15.09
C PRO A 71 2.90 -25.74 15.84
N LYS A 72 3.20 -26.91 15.29
CA LYS A 72 2.78 -28.21 15.85
C LYS A 72 3.36 -28.52 17.24
N ASP A 73 4.30 -27.71 17.70
CA ASP A 73 5.11 -27.96 18.90
C ASP A 73 4.93 -26.93 20.02
N LEU A 74 3.79 -26.25 20.09
CA LEU A 74 3.48 -25.41 21.25
C LEU A 74 3.34 -26.29 22.48
N GLY A 75 4.18 -26.08 23.48
CA GLY A 75 4.04 -26.70 24.78
C GLY A 75 2.65 -26.43 25.40
N LEU A 76 2.21 -27.30 26.31
CA LEU A 76 0.89 -27.16 26.99
C LEU A 76 0.68 -25.77 27.61
N VAL A 77 1.75 -25.16 28.15
CA VAL A 77 1.70 -23.82 28.73
C VAL A 77 1.41 -22.75 27.67
N ASP A 78 2.00 -22.87 26.49
CA ASP A 78 1.78 -21.93 25.39
C ASP A 78 0.40 -22.07 24.76
N GLN A 79 -0.13 -23.29 24.70
CA GLN A 79 -1.51 -23.54 24.27
C GLN A 79 -2.52 -22.90 25.23
N VAL A 80 -2.32 -23.03 26.54
CA VAL A 80 -3.19 -22.38 27.56
C VAL A 80 -3.07 -20.87 27.46
N ASN A 81 -1.87 -20.31 27.34
CA ASN A 81 -1.65 -18.89 27.17
C ASN A 81 -2.31 -18.35 25.89
N HIS A 82 -2.26 -19.10 24.83
CA HIS A 82 -2.92 -18.73 23.56
C HIS A 82 -4.45 -18.69 23.69
N VAL A 83 -5.04 -19.68 24.36
CA VAL A 83 -6.49 -19.70 24.63
C VAL A 83 -6.91 -18.55 25.54
N LEU A 84 -6.14 -18.28 26.61
CA LEU A 84 -6.39 -17.16 27.51
C LEU A 84 -6.24 -15.81 26.82
N ALA A 85 -5.23 -15.65 25.98
CA ALA A 85 -5.03 -14.42 25.20
C ALA A 85 -6.16 -14.20 24.19
N LYS A 86 -6.64 -15.26 23.53
CA LYS A 86 -7.78 -15.19 22.61
C LYS A 86 -9.08 -14.82 23.35
N ALA A 87 -9.34 -15.43 24.49
CA ALA A 87 -10.50 -15.09 25.34
C ALA A 87 -10.39 -13.65 25.84
N GLY A 88 -9.21 -13.25 26.35
CA GLY A 88 -8.95 -11.89 26.80
C GLY A 88 -9.15 -10.85 25.69
N SER A 89 -8.65 -11.11 24.50
CA SER A 89 -8.85 -10.22 23.33
C SER A 89 -10.34 -10.05 22.99
N ARG A 90 -11.11 -11.12 23.09
CA ARG A 90 -12.55 -11.09 22.79
C ARG A 90 -13.37 -10.32 23.83
N PHE A 91 -13.01 -10.39 25.11
CA PHE A 91 -13.73 -9.71 26.19
C PHE A 91 -13.24 -8.28 26.45
N LEU A 92 -11.95 -8.02 26.31
CA LEU A 92 -11.31 -6.73 26.63
C LEU A 92 -11.13 -5.82 25.41
N GLY A 93 -11.44 -6.34 24.22
CA GLY A 93 -11.42 -5.59 22.97
C GLY A 93 -10.03 -5.47 22.33
N PRO A 94 -9.95 -4.70 21.22
CA PRO A 94 -8.75 -4.63 20.36
C PRO A 94 -7.53 -4.01 21.03
N TYR A 95 -7.69 -3.33 22.15
CA TYR A 95 -6.62 -2.64 22.88
C TYR A 95 -6.06 -3.44 24.06
N PHE A 96 -6.41 -4.70 24.15
CA PHE A 96 -5.84 -5.58 25.16
C PHE A 96 -4.38 -5.89 24.83
N SER A 97 -3.46 -5.52 25.74
CA SER A 97 -1.99 -5.57 25.55
C SER A 97 -1.40 -6.96 25.27
N LYS A 98 -2.18 -8.01 25.38
CA LYS A 98 -1.80 -9.39 25.01
C LYS A 98 -2.75 -9.97 23.96
N GLY A 99 -3.55 -9.10 23.35
CA GLY A 99 -4.56 -9.48 22.36
C GLY A 99 -3.99 -9.71 20.97
N ALA A 100 -4.86 -10.19 20.07
CA ALA A 100 -4.48 -10.52 18.72
C ALA A 100 -3.99 -9.30 17.94
N VAL A 101 -4.62 -8.13 18.11
CA VAL A 101 -4.28 -6.91 17.37
C VAL A 101 -2.85 -6.45 17.67
N GLU A 102 -2.45 -6.41 18.94
CA GLU A 102 -1.09 -6.00 19.31
C GLU A 102 0.00 -7.01 18.95
N ARG A 103 -0.38 -8.26 18.76
CA ARG A 103 0.54 -9.34 18.38
C ARG A 103 0.53 -9.67 16.90
N THR A 104 -0.12 -8.86 16.10
CA THR A 104 -0.20 -9.05 14.66
C THR A 104 0.68 -8.07 13.94
N GLN A 105 1.62 -8.60 13.18
CA GLN A 105 2.38 -7.83 12.20
C GLN A 105 1.59 -7.80 10.89
N VAL A 106 1.37 -6.63 10.34
CA VAL A 106 0.84 -6.45 8.99
C VAL A 106 1.98 -6.36 8.02
N TYR A 107 1.94 -7.17 6.96
CA TYR A 107 2.89 -7.09 5.85
C TYR A 107 2.27 -6.29 4.72
N LEU A 108 3.02 -5.32 4.22
CA LEU A 108 2.76 -4.62 2.98
C LEU A 108 3.73 -5.15 1.93
N ILE A 109 3.23 -5.52 0.76
CA ILE A 109 4.08 -6.01 -0.31
C ILE A 109 3.97 -5.07 -1.49
N MET A 110 5.13 -4.54 -1.90
CA MET A 110 5.30 -3.79 -3.13
C MET A 110 5.80 -4.75 -4.19
N SER A 111 4.98 -5.03 -5.19
CA SER A 111 5.33 -5.91 -6.30
C SER A 111 4.70 -5.40 -7.61
N HIS A 112 4.98 -6.06 -8.70
CA HIS A 112 4.40 -5.73 -9.99
C HIS A 112 3.13 -6.54 -10.22
N ASP A 113 2.05 -5.87 -10.62
CA ASP A 113 0.79 -6.47 -11.05
C ASP A 113 0.69 -6.59 -12.58
N SER A 114 -0.46 -7.00 -13.10
CA SER A 114 -0.70 -7.09 -14.54
C SER A 114 -1.12 -5.77 -15.19
N ASN A 115 -1.35 -4.72 -14.43
CA ASN A 115 -1.79 -3.40 -14.90
C ASN A 115 -3.08 -3.45 -15.76
N GLN A 116 -4.07 -4.25 -15.33
CA GLN A 116 -5.28 -4.53 -16.13
C GLN A 116 -6.55 -3.87 -15.59
N ALA A 117 -6.47 -3.00 -14.60
CA ALA A 117 -7.63 -2.26 -14.15
C ALA A 117 -8.06 -1.20 -15.18
N ILE A 118 -9.36 -1.03 -15.37
CA ILE A 118 -9.92 -0.07 -16.32
C ILE A 118 -10.82 0.89 -15.56
N LEU A 119 -10.50 2.19 -15.66
CA LEU A 119 -11.34 3.26 -15.13
C LEU A 119 -12.32 3.70 -16.23
N THR A 120 -13.61 3.68 -15.94
CA THR A 120 -14.68 4.07 -16.84
C THR A 120 -15.69 4.98 -16.16
N LEU A 121 -16.49 5.69 -16.97
CA LEU A 121 -17.68 6.38 -16.46
C LEU A 121 -18.91 5.51 -16.68
N LYS A 122 -19.69 5.30 -15.62
CA LYS A 122 -21.00 4.66 -15.68
C LYS A 122 -22.02 5.58 -15.01
N ASN A 123 -22.98 6.10 -15.80
CA ASN A 123 -23.96 7.10 -15.34
C ASN A 123 -23.27 8.30 -14.66
N ASP A 124 -22.26 8.86 -15.31
CA ASP A 124 -21.44 10.00 -14.84
C ASP A 124 -20.71 9.75 -13.50
N LYS A 125 -20.59 8.50 -13.09
CA LYS A 125 -19.83 8.11 -11.91
C LYS A 125 -18.57 7.34 -12.32
N PRO A 126 -17.40 7.69 -11.77
CA PRO A 126 -16.19 6.91 -12.01
C PRO A 126 -16.40 5.49 -11.47
N THR A 127 -16.11 4.51 -12.29
CA THR A 127 -16.25 3.10 -11.97
C THR A 127 -14.97 2.39 -12.35
N LEU A 128 -14.33 1.75 -11.38
CA LEU A 128 -13.16 0.91 -11.59
C LEU A 128 -13.61 -0.52 -11.90
N LYS A 129 -13.24 -1.01 -13.07
CA LYS A 129 -13.36 -2.42 -13.43
C LYS A 129 -12.02 -3.08 -13.21
N PHE A 130 -11.94 -3.89 -12.18
CA PHE A 130 -10.74 -4.62 -11.81
C PHE A 130 -10.96 -6.10 -12.08
N LEU A 131 -10.18 -6.68 -12.97
CA LEU A 131 -10.28 -8.10 -13.38
C LEU A 131 -9.39 -9.03 -12.54
N GLY A 132 -9.02 -8.61 -11.34
CA GLY A 132 -8.03 -9.25 -10.48
C GLY A 132 -6.62 -8.73 -10.76
N VAL A 133 -5.65 -9.19 -9.99
CA VAL A 133 -4.26 -8.74 -10.12
C VAL A 133 -3.57 -9.27 -11.38
N GLY A 134 -4.19 -10.23 -12.08
CA GLY A 134 -3.67 -10.81 -13.33
C GLY A 134 -2.36 -11.61 -13.21
N ARG A 135 -1.79 -11.67 -12.01
CA ARG A 135 -0.57 -12.42 -11.67
C ARG A 135 -0.81 -13.31 -10.45
N SER A 136 -1.86 -14.15 -10.51
CA SER A 136 -2.28 -15.00 -9.39
C SER A 136 -1.17 -15.92 -8.90
N GLU A 137 -0.40 -16.52 -9.80
CA GLU A 137 0.75 -17.38 -9.43
C GLU A 137 1.82 -16.61 -8.66
N HIS A 138 2.11 -15.38 -9.06
CA HIS A 138 3.04 -14.51 -8.33
C HIS A 138 2.51 -14.15 -6.93
N VAL A 139 1.22 -13.88 -6.80
CA VAL A 139 0.59 -13.61 -5.50
C VAL A 139 0.62 -14.84 -4.61
N GLU A 140 0.40 -16.04 -5.15
CA GLU A 140 0.51 -17.29 -4.41
C GLU A 140 1.96 -17.53 -3.93
N PHE A 141 2.94 -17.27 -4.79
CA PHE A 141 4.35 -17.30 -4.42
C PHE A 141 4.66 -16.33 -3.26
N LEU A 142 4.18 -15.07 -3.33
CA LEU A 142 4.37 -14.08 -2.26
C LEU A 142 3.70 -14.54 -0.94
N ASN A 143 2.51 -15.12 -1.01
CA ASN A 143 1.84 -15.69 0.16
C ASN A 143 2.61 -16.85 0.77
N ASP A 144 3.28 -17.69 -0.05
CA ASP A 144 4.14 -18.77 0.43
C ASP A 144 5.40 -18.22 1.11
N VAL A 145 6.03 -17.20 0.54
CA VAL A 145 7.17 -16.49 1.16
C VAL A 145 6.80 -15.95 2.52
N LEU A 146 5.66 -15.25 2.63
CA LEU A 146 5.17 -14.71 3.91
C LEU A 146 4.81 -15.79 4.92
N THR A 147 4.23 -16.89 4.46
CA THR A 147 3.90 -18.04 5.31
C THR A 147 5.18 -18.58 5.95
N ARG A 148 6.20 -18.87 5.15
CA ARG A 148 7.50 -19.38 5.64
C ARG A 148 8.21 -18.40 6.56
N ALA A 149 8.19 -17.09 6.21
CA ALA A 149 8.79 -16.06 7.06
C ALA A 149 8.08 -15.96 8.42
N THR A 150 6.75 -16.04 8.43
CA THR A 150 5.95 -15.99 9.65
C THR A 150 6.16 -17.23 10.51
N GLU A 151 6.22 -18.41 9.92
CA GLU A 151 6.52 -19.67 10.62
C GLU A 151 7.91 -19.66 11.26
N ALA A 152 8.90 -19.08 10.57
CA ALA A 152 10.27 -18.99 11.09
C ALA A 152 10.39 -18.19 12.40
N VAL A 153 9.48 -17.25 12.63
CA VAL A 153 9.39 -16.47 13.87
C VAL A 153 8.33 -17.01 14.85
N GLY A 154 7.80 -18.22 14.59
CA GLY A 154 6.80 -18.86 15.45
C GLY A 154 5.40 -18.27 15.36
N GLY A 155 5.10 -17.52 14.30
CA GLY A 155 3.82 -16.91 14.06
C GLY A 155 2.87 -17.76 13.22
N THR A 156 1.63 -17.28 13.09
CA THR A 156 0.61 -17.87 12.22
C THR A 156 0.28 -16.88 11.10
N PHE A 157 0.48 -17.28 9.85
CA PHE A 157 0.16 -16.43 8.71
C PHE A 157 -1.35 -16.42 8.44
N ILE A 158 -1.90 -15.23 8.24
CA ILE A 158 -3.30 -15.00 7.89
C ILE A 158 -3.34 -14.22 6.59
N ASN A 159 -3.95 -14.77 5.56
CA ASN A 159 -4.18 -14.08 4.30
C ASN A 159 -5.09 -12.87 4.49
N SER A 160 -4.91 -11.84 3.65
CA SER A 160 -5.86 -10.75 3.59
C SER A 160 -7.29 -11.29 3.42
N PRO A 161 -8.25 -10.85 4.26
CA PRO A 161 -9.64 -11.30 4.14
C PRO A 161 -10.27 -10.95 2.79
N PHE A 162 -9.82 -9.88 2.15
CA PHE A 162 -10.27 -9.51 0.81
C PHE A 162 -9.79 -10.50 -0.25
N TYR A 163 -8.58 -11.01 -0.12
CA TYR A 163 -8.08 -12.05 -1.00
C TYR A 163 -8.79 -13.39 -0.76
N ALA A 164 -8.96 -13.78 0.50
CA ALA A 164 -9.49 -15.09 0.85
C ALA A 164 -11.01 -15.21 0.66
N ALA A 165 -11.78 -14.13 0.90
CA ALA A 165 -13.24 -14.18 0.96
C ALA A 165 -13.97 -13.46 -0.17
N LEU A 166 -13.32 -12.54 -0.88
CA LEU A 166 -13.93 -11.68 -1.89
C LEU A 166 -13.39 -11.92 -3.31
N GLY A 167 -13.05 -13.16 -3.66
CA GLY A 167 -12.64 -13.52 -5.01
C GLY A 167 -11.27 -12.99 -5.41
N GLN A 168 -10.29 -13.16 -4.54
CA GLN A 168 -8.89 -12.75 -4.75
C GLN A 168 -8.70 -11.23 -4.91
N GLN A 169 -9.59 -10.43 -4.31
CA GLN A 169 -9.44 -8.99 -4.29
C GLN A 169 -8.25 -8.58 -3.43
N GLN A 170 -7.55 -7.55 -3.87
CA GLN A 170 -6.44 -6.98 -3.12
C GLN A 170 -6.74 -5.53 -2.71
N ILE A 171 -6.08 -5.08 -1.66
CA ILE A 171 -6.10 -3.69 -1.25
C ILE A 171 -4.80 -3.05 -1.73
N THR A 172 -4.91 -1.92 -2.37
CA THR A 172 -3.75 -1.05 -2.61
C THR A 172 -3.86 0.22 -1.78
N VAL A 173 -2.72 0.70 -1.33
CA VAL A 173 -2.56 2.04 -0.74
C VAL A 173 -1.85 2.98 -1.72
N HIS A 174 -1.49 2.47 -2.89
CA HIS A 174 -0.79 3.19 -3.95
C HIS A 174 -1.59 3.13 -5.26
N PRO A 175 -2.72 3.87 -5.38
CA PRO A 175 -3.45 3.95 -6.64
C PRO A 175 -2.62 4.73 -7.66
N ILE A 176 -2.30 4.09 -8.79
CA ILE A 176 -1.51 4.66 -9.88
C ILE A 176 -2.15 4.30 -11.23
N GLY A 177 -1.75 5.00 -12.30
CA GLY A 177 -2.12 4.66 -13.68
C GLY A 177 -3.50 5.12 -14.15
N GLY A 178 -4.27 5.88 -13.35
CA GLY A 178 -5.61 6.33 -13.73
C GLY A 178 -5.64 7.37 -14.86
N ALA A 179 -4.52 8.06 -15.08
CA ALA A 179 -4.32 9.02 -16.19
C ALA A 179 -2.86 8.94 -16.66
N CYS A 180 -2.45 7.76 -17.09
CA CYS A 180 -1.04 7.43 -17.30
C CYS A 180 -0.41 8.22 -18.45
N ILE A 181 0.89 8.42 -18.31
CA ILE A 181 1.75 8.98 -19.36
C ILE A 181 1.69 8.05 -20.59
N SER A 182 1.43 8.64 -21.74
CA SER A 182 1.40 7.95 -23.03
C SER A 182 2.79 7.42 -23.42
N SER A 183 2.83 6.21 -23.94
CA SER A 183 4.07 5.58 -24.41
C SER A 183 4.59 6.14 -25.72
N ASP A 184 3.72 6.78 -26.53
CA ASP A 184 4.06 7.34 -27.85
C ASP A 184 3.67 8.83 -27.98
N GLY A 185 3.16 9.42 -26.90
CA GLY A 185 2.71 10.82 -26.88
C GLY A 185 1.32 11.06 -27.46
N THR A 186 0.57 10.01 -27.80
CA THR A 186 -0.81 10.12 -28.31
C THR A 186 -1.83 9.75 -27.25
N GLY A 187 -3.06 10.26 -27.40
CA GLY A 187 -4.17 9.91 -26.52
C GLY A 187 -4.68 8.46 -26.68
N ILE A 188 -4.20 7.72 -27.68
CA ILE A 188 -4.51 6.30 -27.87
C ILE A 188 -3.83 5.45 -26.80
N ASN A 189 -2.57 5.75 -26.48
CA ASN A 189 -1.72 4.93 -25.62
C ASN A 189 -1.45 5.54 -24.24
N GLY A 190 -2.20 6.57 -23.86
CA GLY A 190 -2.14 7.20 -22.55
C GLY A 190 -3.05 8.42 -22.46
N SER A 191 -3.21 8.95 -21.26
CA SER A 191 -4.08 10.10 -21.00
C SER A 191 -3.30 11.42 -20.95
N THR A 192 -1.99 11.36 -20.73
CA THR A 192 -1.13 12.54 -20.63
C THR A 192 0.14 12.38 -21.46
N ASN A 193 0.74 13.49 -21.84
CA ASN A 193 2.10 13.49 -22.36
C ASN A 193 3.13 13.33 -21.23
N HIS A 194 4.41 13.32 -21.58
CA HIS A 194 5.50 13.12 -20.60
C HIS A 194 5.72 14.29 -19.62
N PHE A 195 4.98 15.38 -19.76
CA PHE A 195 4.90 16.48 -18.78
C PHE A 195 3.60 16.46 -17.96
N GLY A 196 2.82 15.40 -18.07
CA GLY A 196 1.55 15.29 -17.34
C GLY A 196 0.41 16.11 -17.96
N GLU A 197 0.60 16.80 -19.09
CA GLU A 197 -0.46 17.54 -19.74
C GLU A 197 -1.47 16.60 -20.38
N VAL A 198 -2.76 16.82 -20.11
CA VAL A 198 -3.84 15.93 -20.57
C VAL A 198 -4.05 16.05 -22.07
N LEU A 199 -4.00 14.92 -22.77
CA LEU A 199 -4.16 14.82 -24.21
C LEU A 199 -5.63 14.99 -24.66
N ILE A 200 -5.85 15.56 -25.84
CA ILE A 200 -7.17 15.75 -26.44
C ILE A 200 -7.45 14.62 -27.43
N GLY A 201 -8.44 13.80 -27.12
CA GLY A 201 -8.81 12.68 -28.00
C GLY A 201 -7.63 11.76 -28.27
N ASP A 202 -7.50 11.29 -29.50
CA ASP A 202 -6.47 10.33 -29.90
C ASP A 202 -5.15 10.98 -30.37
N GLY A 203 -5.12 12.33 -30.40
CA GLY A 203 -4.00 13.11 -30.94
C GLY A 203 -2.89 13.38 -29.91
N THR A 204 -2.01 14.32 -30.31
CA THR A 204 -0.88 14.79 -29.50
C THR A 204 -1.14 16.17 -28.86
N GLU A 205 -2.26 16.81 -29.20
CA GLU A 205 -2.64 18.10 -28.62
C GLU A 205 -3.08 17.94 -27.17
N THR A 206 -2.88 18.99 -26.36
CA THR A 206 -3.18 18.96 -24.93
C THR A 206 -4.22 20.01 -24.56
N HIS A 207 -5.00 19.70 -23.52
CA HIS A 207 -5.87 20.67 -22.87
C HIS A 207 -5.01 21.73 -22.17
N SER A 208 -5.23 23.01 -22.54
CA SER A 208 -4.49 24.12 -21.95
C SER A 208 -4.74 24.21 -20.42
N GLY A 209 -3.67 24.20 -19.65
CA GLY A 209 -3.71 24.37 -18.21
C GLY A 209 -4.19 23.15 -17.41
N LEU A 210 -4.45 22.01 -18.04
CA LEU A 210 -4.84 20.78 -17.35
C LEU A 210 -3.66 19.81 -17.27
N VAL A 211 -3.12 19.60 -16.07
CA VAL A 211 -1.93 18.79 -15.84
C VAL A 211 -2.17 17.81 -14.69
N VAL A 212 -1.74 16.57 -14.86
CA VAL A 212 -1.77 15.51 -13.84
C VAL A 212 -0.38 15.40 -13.22
N THR A 213 -0.30 15.65 -11.90
CA THR A 213 0.97 15.69 -11.14
C THR A 213 1.02 14.69 -10.00
N ASP A 214 0.12 13.72 -9.99
CA ASP A 214 0.04 12.69 -8.95
C ASP A 214 0.35 11.28 -9.47
N GLY A 215 0.10 10.27 -8.63
CA GLY A 215 0.30 8.87 -8.99
C GLY A 215 -0.52 8.39 -10.18
N ALA A 216 -1.56 9.12 -10.58
CA ALA A 216 -2.35 8.77 -11.76
C ALA A 216 -1.52 8.81 -13.05
N ALA A 217 -0.50 9.68 -13.12
CA ALA A 217 0.41 9.77 -14.27
C ALA A 217 1.35 8.56 -14.41
N VAL A 218 1.63 7.83 -13.33
CA VAL A 218 2.54 6.68 -13.33
C VAL A 218 1.91 5.50 -14.07
N PRO A 219 2.52 4.99 -15.17
CA PRO A 219 1.82 4.08 -16.08
C PRO A 219 1.69 2.63 -15.58
N ARG A 220 2.45 2.24 -14.54
CA ARG A 220 2.42 0.87 -14.01
C ARG A 220 2.97 0.79 -12.59
N SER A 221 2.70 -0.32 -11.90
CA SER A 221 3.31 -0.61 -10.59
C SER A 221 4.85 -0.63 -10.68
N LEU A 222 5.49 -0.11 -9.64
CA LEU A 222 6.94 0.10 -9.60
C LEU A 222 7.70 -0.99 -8.85
N GLY A 223 6.98 -1.89 -8.15
CA GLY A 223 7.61 -2.88 -7.27
C GLY A 223 8.25 -2.31 -6.00
N VAL A 224 8.07 -1.00 -5.78
CA VAL A 224 8.52 -0.23 -4.61
C VAL A 224 7.51 0.86 -4.26
N ASN A 225 7.70 1.54 -3.13
CA ASN A 225 6.91 2.73 -2.78
C ASN A 225 7.03 3.81 -3.86
N PRO A 226 5.92 4.35 -4.37
CA PRO A 226 5.94 5.22 -5.54
C PRO A 226 6.27 6.68 -5.24
N PHE A 227 6.41 7.08 -3.97
CA PHE A 227 6.55 8.49 -3.55
C PHE A 227 7.63 9.24 -4.32
N ALA A 228 8.87 8.73 -4.34
CA ALA A 228 9.98 9.42 -5.00
C ALA A 228 9.73 9.58 -6.51
N THR A 229 9.17 8.56 -7.17
CA THR A 229 8.84 8.62 -8.60
C THR A 229 7.71 9.63 -8.85
N ILE A 230 6.67 9.63 -8.04
CA ILE A 230 5.56 10.58 -8.17
C ILE A 230 6.06 12.00 -7.99
N THR A 231 6.88 12.25 -6.95
CA THR A 231 7.44 13.57 -6.67
C THR A 231 8.33 14.07 -7.82
N ALA A 232 9.22 13.24 -8.33
CA ALA A 232 10.08 13.60 -9.44
C ALA A 232 9.30 13.94 -10.73
N LEU A 233 8.23 13.19 -11.02
CA LEU A 233 7.36 13.50 -12.15
C LEU A 233 6.57 14.79 -11.93
N ALA A 234 6.09 15.01 -10.71
CA ALA A 234 5.36 16.23 -10.35
C ALA A 234 6.25 17.47 -10.45
N GLU A 235 7.45 17.43 -9.90
CA GLU A 235 8.43 18.51 -10.00
C GLU A 235 8.76 18.87 -11.46
N ARG A 236 9.05 17.85 -12.27
CA ARG A 236 9.29 18.04 -13.70
C ARG A 236 8.09 18.69 -14.42
N SER A 237 6.88 18.30 -14.08
CA SER A 237 5.65 18.87 -14.66
C SER A 237 5.46 20.33 -14.24
N VAL A 238 5.73 20.64 -12.97
CA VAL A 238 5.64 22.00 -12.42
C VAL A 238 6.70 22.92 -13.04
N GLU A 239 7.94 22.47 -13.22
CA GLU A 239 8.98 23.21 -13.91
C GLU A 239 8.56 23.57 -15.33
N HIS A 240 8.04 22.61 -16.08
CA HIS A 240 7.56 22.84 -17.44
C HIS A 240 6.37 23.83 -17.48
N MET A 241 5.44 23.72 -16.53
CA MET A 241 4.34 24.67 -16.40
C MET A 241 4.85 26.09 -16.11
N ALA A 242 5.78 26.24 -15.18
CA ALA A 242 6.37 27.53 -14.83
C ALA A 242 7.06 28.16 -16.04
N GLU A 243 7.84 27.41 -16.78
CA GLU A 243 8.49 27.83 -18.03
C GLU A 243 7.47 28.34 -19.05
N LYS A 244 6.41 27.57 -19.31
CA LYS A 244 5.31 27.97 -20.23
C LYS A 244 4.59 29.24 -19.78
N MET A 245 4.46 29.46 -18.49
CA MET A 245 3.81 30.64 -17.89
C MET A 245 4.75 31.84 -17.78
N GLY A 246 6.05 31.69 -18.09
CA GLY A 246 7.06 32.72 -17.89
C GLY A 246 7.32 33.04 -16.42
N VAL A 247 7.09 32.07 -15.52
CA VAL A 247 7.32 32.19 -14.07
C VAL A 247 8.64 31.53 -13.73
N CYS A 248 9.47 32.22 -12.93
CA CYS A 248 10.69 31.63 -12.39
C CYS A 248 10.38 30.93 -11.06
N ILE A 249 10.85 29.69 -10.93
CA ILE A 249 10.83 28.96 -9.66
C ILE A 249 12.05 29.42 -8.84
N ASP A 250 11.83 29.85 -7.62
CA ASP A 250 12.90 30.18 -6.68
C ASP A 250 13.28 28.93 -5.88
N TYR A 251 14.44 28.37 -6.16
CA TYR A 251 15.00 27.22 -5.45
C TYR A 251 15.86 27.60 -4.24
N GLU A 252 16.17 28.90 -4.07
CA GLU A 252 17.09 29.38 -3.04
C GLU A 252 16.37 29.77 -1.74
N THR A 253 15.12 30.25 -1.86
CA THR A 253 14.37 30.66 -0.68
C THR A 253 13.85 29.44 0.08
N GLN A 254 14.46 29.17 1.22
CA GLN A 254 13.91 28.21 2.16
C GLN A 254 12.68 28.81 2.83
N ASN A 255 11.49 28.28 2.50
CA ASN A 255 10.29 28.59 3.26
C ASN A 255 10.53 28.07 4.69
N GLY A 256 10.76 28.96 5.61
CA GLY A 256 11.17 28.66 6.99
C GLY A 256 10.23 27.68 7.71
N LEU A 257 10.49 26.38 7.52
CA LEU A 257 9.96 25.25 8.26
C LEU A 257 10.97 24.85 9.34
#